data_1c5673f02a3a75469fd6b84c21f66ec4
#
_entry.id   1c5673f02a3a75469fd6b84c21f66ec4
#
_cell.length_a   1.000
_cell.length_b   1.000
_cell.length_c   1.000
_cell.angle_alpha   90.00
_cell.angle_beta   90.00
_cell.angle_gamma   90.00
#
_symmetry.space_group_name_H-M   'P 1'
#
loop_
_entity.id
_entity.type
_entity.pdbx_description
1 polymer ?
#
loop_
_entity_poly.entity_id
_entity_poly.type
_entity_poly.pdbx_seq_one_letter_code
_entity_poly.pdbx_strand_id
1 'polypeptide(L)'
;GAAESGIGRRLQIPSQASHATLFQDAFRRGKESDFPIRQVIREFRIGCGQRADLLRMFLQVQVQAAFADSELHENEKEVLYVIAEELGLSRMQFEQMIAMEMAARAFTQGGFYQQYQQGAYQGGYQYQQQNSGGYQHASGPTLNDAYKVLGVTESDEQNTVKRAYRRLMNEHHPDKLVAKGLPPEMMEMAKEKTQQIQAAYDLICKAKGWK
;
A
#
# COMPACT_ATOMS: atom_id res chain seq x y z
N GLY A 1 44.42 13.73 -25.70
CA GLY A 1 44.48 14.02 -24.32
C GLY A 1 43.15 14.40 -23.79
N ALA A 2 42.77 13.90 -22.65
CA ALA A 2 41.76 14.38 -21.71
C ALA A 2 40.30 14.33 -22.16
N ALA A 3 39.63 13.22 -21.81
CA ALA A 3 38.22 13.19 -21.52
C ALA A 3 37.89 11.95 -20.70
N GLU A 4 38.12 12.03 -19.42
CA GLU A 4 37.53 11.08 -18.42
C GLU A 4 37.54 11.72 -17.07
N SER A 5 36.42 12.26 -16.67
CA SER A 5 36.10 12.47 -15.25
C SER A 5 34.67 12.98 -15.10
N GLY A 6 33.74 12.08 -15.04
CA GLY A 6 32.33 12.39 -14.81
C GLY A 6 31.53 11.18 -14.37
N ILE A 7 32.17 10.23 -13.69
CA ILE A 7 31.47 9.04 -13.24
C ILE A 7 31.51 8.99 -11.71
N GLY A 8 30.34 9.07 -11.10
CA GLY A 8 30.06 8.38 -9.86
C GLY A 8 30.62 9.05 -8.60
N ARG A 9 30.02 10.14 -8.15
CA ARG A 9 30.02 10.36 -6.69
C ARG A 9 29.15 9.26 -6.09
N ARG A 10 29.76 8.09 -5.85
CA ARG A 10 29.23 7.14 -4.87
C ARG A 10 28.99 7.93 -3.60
N LEU A 11 27.77 7.92 -3.10
CA LEU A 11 27.47 8.35 -1.74
C LEU A 11 28.39 7.53 -0.83
N GLN A 12 29.49 8.11 -0.40
CA GLN A 12 30.33 7.55 0.64
C GLN A 12 29.53 7.70 1.93
N ILE A 13 28.85 6.63 2.34
CA ILE A 13 28.26 6.54 3.65
C ILE A 13 29.42 6.48 4.63
N PRO A 14 29.56 7.48 5.53
CA PRO A 14 30.62 7.44 6.54
C PRO A 14 30.39 6.20 7.41
N SER A 15 31.38 5.36 7.54
CA SER A 15 31.31 4.07 8.24
C SER A 15 31.03 4.16 9.75
N GLN A 16 30.77 5.36 10.29
CA GLN A 16 30.51 5.61 11.71
C GLN A 16 29.31 6.55 11.99
N ALA A 17 28.51 6.93 10.97
CA ALA A 17 27.31 7.69 11.23
C ALA A 17 26.23 6.77 11.81
N SER A 18 25.60 7.16 12.92
CA SER A 18 24.46 6.42 13.45
C SER A 18 23.30 6.47 12.43
N HIS A 19 22.46 5.43 12.37
CA HIS A 19 21.29 5.41 11.50
C HIS A 19 20.43 6.67 11.67
N ALA A 20 20.32 7.22 12.88
CA ALA A 20 19.60 8.46 13.18
C ALA A 20 20.20 9.68 12.44
N THR A 21 21.53 9.80 12.40
CA THR A 21 22.22 10.91 11.72
C THR A 21 22.03 10.82 10.20
N LEU A 22 22.12 9.62 9.64
CA LEU A 22 21.88 9.38 8.21
C LEU A 22 20.43 9.72 7.82
N PHE A 23 19.47 9.36 8.66
CA PHE A 23 18.07 9.69 8.46
C PHE A 23 17.82 11.21 8.50
N GLN A 24 18.38 11.90 9.49
CA GLN A 24 18.23 13.36 9.62
C GLN A 24 18.83 14.11 8.43
N ASP A 25 20.00 13.68 7.95
CA ASP A 25 20.64 14.29 6.78
C ASP A 25 19.84 14.03 5.49
N ALA A 26 19.34 12.82 5.30
CA ALA A 26 18.47 12.48 4.17
C ALA A 26 17.18 13.31 4.19
N PHE A 27 16.55 13.44 5.35
CA PHE A 27 15.33 14.23 5.53
C PHE A 27 15.55 15.73 5.26
N ARG A 28 16.67 16.29 5.75
CA ARG A 28 17.03 17.69 5.50
C ARG A 28 17.24 17.94 4.01
N ARG A 29 18.00 17.08 3.34
CA ARG A 29 18.28 17.17 1.90
C ARG A 29 17.01 17.03 1.05
N GLY A 30 16.10 16.17 1.45
CA GLY A 30 14.83 15.98 0.76
C GLY A 30 13.90 17.20 0.79
N LYS A 31 14.15 18.18 1.68
CA LYS A 31 13.42 19.45 1.76
C LYS A 31 14.01 20.57 0.91
N GLU A 32 15.18 20.36 0.31
CA GLU A 32 15.80 21.34 -0.57
C GLU A 32 15.00 21.45 -1.87
N SER A 33 14.76 22.68 -2.35
CA SER A 33 13.93 22.93 -3.53
C SER A 33 14.51 22.38 -4.83
N ASP A 34 15.81 22.11 -4.85
CA ASP A 34 16.59 21.56 -5.97
C ASP A 34 16.91 20.08 -5.80
N PHE A 35 16.23 19.39 -4.87
CA PHE A 35 16.46 17.96 -4.63
C PHE A 35 16.18 17.14 -5.89
N PRO A 36 17.20 16.41 -6.42
CA PRO A 36 17.10 15.71 -7.71
C PRO A 36 16.33 14.37 -7.58
N ILE A 37 15.05 14.46 -7.20
CA ILE A 37 14.21 13.29 -6.88
C ILE A 37 14.22 12.23 -7.99
N ARG A 38 14.12 12.65 -9.26
CA ARG A 38 14.11 11.70 -10.39
C ARG A 38 15.41 10.91 -10.49
N GLN A 39 16.55 11.56 -10.29
CA GLN A 39 17.85 10.89 -10.32
C GLN A 39 17.97 9.90 -9.15
N VAL A 40 17.63 10.32 -7.94
CA VAL A 40 17.69 9.46 -6.73
C VAL A 40 16.82 8.22 -6.89
N ILE A 41 15.61 8.37 -7.42
CA ILE A 41 14.70 7.23 -7.62
C ILE A 41 15.21 6.29 -8.72
N ARG A 42 15.83 6.81 -9.79
CA ARG A 42 16.48 5.96 -10.82
C ARG A 42 17.62 5.14 -10.23
N GLU A 43 18.50 5.77 -9.46
CA GLU A 43 19.60 5.08 -8.78
C GLU A 43 19.08 4.01 -7.80
N PHE A 44 18.05 4.31 -7.05
CA PHE A 44 17.36 3.37 -6.18
C PHE A 44 16.80 2.18 -6.97
N ARG A 45 16.10 2.43 -8.09
CA ARG A 45 15.55 1.38 -8.95
C ARG A 45 16.65 0.46 -9.49
N ILE A 46 17.79 1.02 -9.91
CA ILE A 46 18.96 0.24 -10.36
C ILE A 46 19.51 -0.60 -9.20
N GLY A 47 19.67 0.00 -8.01
CA GLY A 47 20.15 -0.68 -6.81
C GLY A 47 19.27 -1.84 -6.36
N CYS A 48 17.97 -1.74 -6.58
CA CYS A 48 17.01 -2.82 -6.32
C CYS A 48 16.99 -3.91 -7.39
N GLY A 49 17.88 -3.86 -8.41
CA GLY A 49 17.94 -4.84 -9.50
C GLY A 49 16.64 -4.92 -10.30
N GLN A 50 15.91 -3.81 -10.40
CA GLN A 50 14.61 -3.70 -11.09
C GLN A 50 13.52 -4.66 -10.55
N ARG A 51 13.62 -5.07 -9.31
CA ARG A 51 12.61 -5.92 -8.67
C ARG A 51 11.30 -5.14 -8.48
N ALA A 52 10.35 -5.39 -9.39
CA ALA A 52 9.08 -4.68 -9.44
C ALA A 52 8.24 -4.80 -8.15
N ASP A 53 8.37 -5.91 -7.44
CA ASP A 53 7.71 -6.15 -6.15
C ASP A 53 8.22 -5.20 -5.06
N LEU A 54 9.54 -5.03 -4.92
CA LEU A 54 10.14 -4.10 -3.96
C LEU A 54 9.85 -2.64 -4.31
N LEU A 55 9.93 -2.29 -5.60
CA LEU A 55 9.66 -0.94 -6.06
C LEU A 55 8.20 -0.54 -5.81
N ARG A 56 7.26 -1.45 -6.06
CA ARG A 56 5.83 -1.22 -5.78
C ARG A 56 5.59 -1.06 -4.27
N MET A 57 6.21 -1.91 -3.45
CA MET A 57 6.10 -1.81 -2.00
C MET A 57 6.69 -0.51 -1.47
N PHE A 58 7.85 -0.09 -1.96
CA PHE A 58 8.43 1.20 -1.62
C PHE A 58 7.44 2.34 -1.90
N LEU A 59 6.84 2.37 -3.10
CA LEU A 59 5.83 3.38 -3.44
C LEU A 59 4.61 3.32 -2.50
N GLN A 60 4.15 2.11 -2.18
CA GLN A 60 3.01 1.93 -1.27
C GLN A 60 3.29 2.51 0.13
N VAL A 61 4.51 2.32 0.64
CA VAL A 61 4.94 2.93 1.93
C VAL A 61 4.90 4.46 1.85
N GLN A 62 5.41 5.04 0.74
CA GLN A 62 5.38 6.49 0.54
C GLN A 62 3.94 7.02 0.48
N VAL A 63 3.06 6.33 -0.23
CA VAL A 63 1.63 6.68 -0.29
C VAL A 63 1.00 6.61 1.10
N GLN A 64 1.25 5.56 1.88
CA GLN A 64 0.72 5.45 3.24
C GLN A 64 1.23 6.55 4.16
N ALA A 65 2.51 6.90 4.05
CA ALA A 65 3.11 8.00 4.81
C ALA A 65 2.47 9.36 4.48
N ALA A 66 2.21 9.62 3.20
CA ALA A 66 1.56 10.84 2.77
C ALA A 66 0.10 10.97 3.27
N PHE A 67 -0.55 9.85 3.51
CA PHE A 67 -1.87 9.85 4.13
C PHE A 67 -1.85 9.91 5.68
N ALA A 68 -0.69 9.97 6.33
CA ALA A 68 -0.63 9.94 7.80
C ALA A 68 -1.40 11.10 8.44
N ASP A 69 -1.40 12.27 7.81
CA ASP A 69 -2.09 13.48 8.26
C ASP A 69 -3.57 13.57 7.81
N SER A 70 -4.14 12.45 7.34
CA SER A 70 -5.55 12.27 6.92
C SER A 70 -5.91 12.78 5.53
N GLU A 71 -5.18 13.72 4.95
CA GLU A 71 -5.45 14.27 3.62
C GLU A 71 -4.18 14.27 2.77
N LEU A 72 -4.28 13.74 1.57
CA LEU A 72 -3.22 13.82 0.57
C LEU A 72 -3.34 15.14 -0.18
N HIS A 73 -2.38 16.05 0.03
CA HIS A 73 -2.34 17.32 -0.68
C HIS A 73 -1.90 17.13 -2.14
N GLU A 74 -2.41 17.99 -3.02
CA GLU A 74 -2.10 17.92 -4.47
C GLU A 74 -0.58 17.94 -4.75
N ASN A 75 0.18 18.76 -4.01
CA ASN A 75 1.64 18.81 -4.16
C ASN A 75 2.32 17.48 -3.78
N GLU A 76 1.84 16.82 -2.74
CA GLU A 76 2.34 15.49 -2.32
C GLU A 76 1.99 14.44 -3.35
N LYS A 77 0.77 14.51 -3.90
CA LYS A 77 0.31 13.63 -4.97
C LYS A 77 1.17 13.74 -6.22
N GLU A 78 1.55 14.96 -6.61
CA GLU A 78 2.43 15.19 -7.76
C GLU A 78 3.85 14.64 -7.50
N VAL A 79 4.39 14.81 -6.30
CA VAL A 79 5.69 14.22 -5.93
C VAL A 79 5.62 12.69 -5.96
N LEU A 80 4.57 12.09 -5.40
CA LEU A 80 4.36 10.65 -5.44
C LEU A 80 4.18 10.14 -6.87
N TYR A 81 3.53 10.93 -7.73
CA TYR A 81 3.39 10.60 -9.15
C TYR A 81 4.75 10.57 -9.87
N VAL A 82 5.60 11.57 -9.60
CA VAL A 82 6.98 11.58 -10.13
C VAL A 82 7.75 10.33 -9.70
N ILE A 83 7.62 9.92 -8.45
CA ILE A 83 8.23 8.69 -7.93
C ILE A 83 7.66 7.48 -8.67
N ALA A 84 6.34 7.37 -8.80
CA ALA A 84 5.67 6.26 -9.49
C ALA A 84 6.12 6.12 -10.93
N GLU A 85 6.22 7.24 -11.66
CA GLU A 85 6.68 7.29 -13.05
C GLU A 85 8.12 6.76 -13.19
N GLU A 86 9.05 7.21 -12.34
CA GLU A 86 10.43 6.75 -12.35
C GLU A 86 10.57 5.26 -11.95
N LEU A 87 9.63 4.76 -11.16
CA LEU A 87 9.53 3.33 -10.83
C LEU A 87 8.87 2.49 -11.93
N GLY A 88 8.36 3.14 -12.99
CA GLY A 88 7.78 2.48 -14.16
C GLY A 88 6.28 2.22 -14.08
N LEU A 89 5.56 2.93 -13.20
CA LEU A 89 4.10 2.87 -13.14
C LEU A 89 3.49 3.95 -14.06
N SER A 90 2.41 3.60 -14.75
CA SER A 90 1.63 4.59 -15.49
C SER A 90 0.77 5.45 -14.53
N ARG A 91 0.34 6.61 -15.00
CA ARG A 91 -0.55 7.49 -14.22
C ARG A 91 -1.82 6.77 -13.78
N MET A 92 -2.42 5.97 -14.67
CA MET A 92 -3.62 5.18 -14.35
C MET A 92 -3.37 4.17 -13.22
N GLN A 93 -2.23 3.48 -13.24
CA GLN A 93 -1.86 2.53 -12.19
C GLN A 93 -1.63 3.24 -10.85
N PHE A 94 -1.01 4.42 -10.88
CA PHE A 94 -0.83 5.24 -9.68
C PHE A 94 -2.16 5.73 -9.11
N GLU A 95 -3.05 6.30 -9.94
CA GLU A 95 -4.38 6.74 -9.52
C GLU A 95 -5.21 5.59 -8.95
N GLN A 96 -5.12 4.41 -9.55
CA GLN A 96 -5.78 3.20 -9.02
C GLN A 96 -5.21 2.83 -7.64
N MET A 97 -3.89 2.92 -7.44
CA MET A 97 -3.25 2.66 -6.13
C MET A 97 -3.75 3.64 -5.07
N ILE A 98 -3.80 4.95 -5.39
CA ILE A 98 -4.33 5.98 -4.49
C ILE A 98 -5.80 5.69 -4.14
N ALA A 99 -6.63 5.39 -5.12
CA ALA A 99 -8.05 5.09 -4.92
C ALA A 99 -8.26 3.84 -4.02
N MET A 100 -7.44 2.81 -4.21
CA MET A 100 -7.46 1.61 -3.36
C MET A 100 -7.03 1.92 -1.92
N GLU A 101 -6.02 2.78 -1.73
CA GLU A 101 -5.55 3.17 -0.40
C GLU A 101 -6.59 4.02 0.33
N MET A 102 -7.22 4.98 -0.35
CA MET A 102 -8.32 5.77 0.20
C MET A 102 -9.49 4.87 0.62
N ALA A 103 -9.86 3.92 -0.24
CA ALA A 103 -10.93 2.97 0.06
C ALA A 103 -10.58 2.06 1.24
N ALA A 104 -9.34 1.59 1.34
CA ALA A 104 -8.88 0.77 2.46
C ALA A 104 -8.96 1.53 3.80
N ARG A 105 -8.60 2.81 3.80
CA ARG A 105 -8.72 3.68 4.99
C ARG A 105 -10.18 3.91 5.39
N ALA A 106 -11.03 4.26 4.43
CA ALA A 106 -12.47 4.39 4.68
C ALA A 106 -13.06 3.06 5.21
N PHE A 107 -12.60 1.94 4.67
CA PHE A 107 -13.01 0.60 5.08
C PHE A 107 -12.58 0.28 6.52
N THR A 108 -11.36 0.64 6.92
CA THR A 108 -10.84 0.36 8.27
C THR A 108 -11.43 1.27 9.34
N GLN A 109 -11.80 2.51 8.99
CA GLN A 109 -12.48 3.42 9.92
C GLN A 109 -13.91 3.00 10.23
N GLY A 110 -14.48 2.08 9.46
CA GLY A 110 -15.83 1.59 9.65
C GLY A 110 -15.95 0.48 10.71
N GLY A 111 -17.07 0.45 11.42
CA GLY A 111 -17.33 -0.50 12.50
C GLY A 111 -17.26 -1.97 12.11
N PHE A 112 -17.45 -2.31 10.83
CA PHE A 112 -17.34 -3.69 10.34
C PHE A 112 -15.91 -4.24 10.47
N TYR A 113 -14.89 -3.47 10.14
CA TYR A 113 -13.50 -3.90 10.23
C TYR A 113 -13.07 -4.12 11.69
N GLN A 114 -13.49 -3.25 12.60
CA GLN A 114 -13.25 -3.43 14.03
C GLN A 114 -13.92 -4.70 14.57
N GLN A 115 -15.15 -4.96 14.16
CA GLN A 115 -15.86 -6.20 14.54
C GLN A 115 -15.19 -7.43 13.93
N TYR A 116 -14.68 -7.33 12.71
CA TYR A 116 -13.96 -8.40 12.04
C TYR A 116 -12.64 -8.76 12.76
N GLN A 117 -11.87 -7.76 13.18
CA GLN A 117 -10.65 -7.99 13.97
C GLN A 117 -10.93 -8.67 15.31
N GLN A 118 -11.96 -8.26 16.03
CA GLN A 118 -12.33 -8.88 17.31
C GLN A 118 -12.76 -10.34 17.15
N GLY A 119 -13.42 -10.69 16.05
CA GLY A 119 -13.83 -12.06 15.75
C GLY A 119 -12.69 -12.98 15.27
N ALA A 120 -11.70 -12.42 14.59
CA ALA A 120 -10.55 -13.19 14.06
C ALA A 120 -9.55 -13.62 15.15
N TYR A 121 -9.49 -12.91 16.29
CA TYR A 121 -8.63 -13.27 17.42
C TYR A 121 -9.19 -14.40 18.32
N GLN A 122 -10.48 -14.70 18.22
CA GLN A 122 -11.11 -15.80 18.95
C GLN A 122 -11.37 -16.97 17.99
N GLY A 123 -10.33 -17.72 17.67
CA GLY A 123 -10.35 -18.85 16.76
C GLY A 123 -11.63 -19.70 16.79
N GLY A 124 -12.39 -19.68 15.71
CA GLY A 124 -13.55 -20.54 15.53
C GLY A 124 -14.64 -19.87 14.72
N TYR A 125 -14.87 -20.37 13.52
CA TYR A 125 -16.02 -20.04 12.68
C TYR A 125 -17.32 -20.38 13.41
N GLN A 126 -17.86 -19.46 14.17
CA GLN A 126 -19.22 -19.56 14.70
C GLN A 126 -20.04 -18.38 14.19
N TYR A 127 -20.64 -18.60 13.03
CA TYR A 127 -21.68 -17.71 12.52
C TYR A 127 -22.89 -17.77 13.45
N GLN A 128 -23.06 -16.77 14.29
CA GLN A 128 -24.33 -16.55 14.95
C GLN A 128 -25.13 -15.52 14.17
N GLN A 129 -26.13 -16.05 13.49
CA GLN A 129 -27.17 -15.31 12.80
C GLN A 129 -28.01 -14.60 13.85
N GLN A 130 -27.82 -13.29 14.01
CA GLN A 130 -28.83 -12.47 14.68
C GLN A 130 -28.83 -11.03 14.15
N ASN A 131 -29.95 -10.74 13.58
CA ASN A 131 -30.73 -9.51 13.57
C ASN A 131 -30.69 -8.62 12.31
N SER A 132 -31.75 -8.77 11.56
CA SER A 132 -32.35 -7.78 10.66
C SER A 132 -32.85 -6.60 11.48
N GLY A 133 -32.37 -5.39 11.21
CA GLY A 133 -32.96 -4.19 11.79
C GLY A 133 -32.17 -2.92 11.52
N GLY A 134 -32.66 -2.07 10.61
CA GLY A 134 -32.43 -0.64 10.65
C GLY A 134 -31.13 -0.15 10.01
N TYR A 135 -31.18 0.16 8.73
CA TYR A 135 -30.20 1.03 8.06
C TYR A 135 -30.37 2.46 8.61
N GLN A 136 -29.76 2.76 9.75
CA GLN A 136 -29.49 4.13 10.16
C GLN A 136 -28.03 4.45 9.83
N HIS A 137 -27.84 5.59 9.21
CA HIS A 137 -26.57 6.22 8.85
C HIS A 137 -25.55 6.17 9.98
N ALA A 138 -24.79 5.13 10.07
CA ALA A 138 -23.55 5.08 10.83
C ALA A 138 -22.43 4.83 9.82
N SER A 139 -21.39 5.63 9.87
CA SER A 139 -20.18 5.62 9.07
C SER A 139 -19.46 4.25 9.10
N GLY A 140 -20.06 3.22 8.53
CA GLY A 140 -19.47 1.91 8.36
C GLY A 140 -18.85 1.76 6.97
N PRO A 141 -17.90 0.84 6.77
CA PRO A 141 -17.34 0.57 5.48
C PRO A 141 -18.48 0.19 4.54
N THR A 142 -18.57 0.90 3.44
CA THR A 142 -19.60 0.61 2.45
C THR A 142 -19.18 -0.59 1.61
N LEU A 143 -20.14 -1.33 1.10
CA LEU A 143 -19.88 -2.39 0.11
C LEU A 143 -19.08 -1.85 -1.09
N ASN A 144 -19.30 -0.59 -1.44
CA ASN A 144 -18.54 0.11 -2.48
C ASN A 144 -17.05 0.24 -2.14
N ASP A 145 -16.71 0.51 -0.88
CA ASP A 145 -15.30 0.57 -0.45
C ASP A 145 -14.66 -0.81 -0.52
N ALA A 146 -15.38 -1.87 -0.17
CA ALA A 146 -14.90 -3.24 -0.32
C ALA A 146 -14.57 -3.59 -1.78
N TYR A 147 -15.43 -3.19 -2.73
CA TYR A 147 -15.14 -3.36 -4.16
C TYR A 147 -13.88 -2.60 -4.58
N LYS A 148 -13.73 -1.36 -4.15
CA LYS A 148 -12.55 -0.54 -4.44
C LYS A 148 -11.27 -1.14 -3.82
N VAL A 149 -11.33 -1.66 -2.58
CA VAL A 149 -10.20 -2.35 -1.94
C VAL A 149 -9.69 -3.51 -2.77
N LEU A 150 -10.59 -4.27 -3.41
CA LEU A 150 -10.22 -5.37 -4.31
C LEU A 150 -9.90 -4.90 -5.74
N GLY A 151 -10.15 -3.64 -6.07
CA GLY A 151 -10.00 -3.10 -7.43
C GLY A 151 -10.98 -3.71 -8.42
N VAL A 152 -12.20 -3.96 -7.98
CA VAL A 152 -13.32 -4.52 -8.76
C VAL A 152 -14.56 -3.63 -8.64
N THR A 153 -15.60 -3.95 -9.38
CA THR A 153 -16.88 -3.24 -9.40
C THR A 153 -18.01 -4.13 -8.92
N GLU A 154 -19.14 -3.52 -8.56
CA GLU A 154 -20.35 -4.25 -8.17
C GLU A 154 -20.89 -5.16 -9.27
N SER A 155 -20.67 -4.79 -10.54
CA SER A 155 -21.11 -5.55 -11.70
C SER A 155 -20.24 -6.76 -12.03
N ASP A 156 -19.07 -6.88 -11.36
CA ASP A 156 -18.16 -8.00 -11.63
C ASP A 156 -18.71 -9.32 -11.10
N GLU A 157 -18.49 -10.37 -11.87
CA GLU A 157 -18.88 -11.73 -11.51
C GLU A 157 -18.00 -12.30 -10.39
N GLN A 158 -18.54 -13.30 -9.67
CA GLN A 158 -17.85 -13.99 -8.58
C GLN A 158 -16.42 -14.43 -8.95
N ASN A 159 -16.24 -14.98 -10.15
CA ASN A 159 -14.92 -15.46 -10.60
C ASN A 159 -13.91 -14.32 -10.78
N THR A 160 -14.34 -13.15 -11.21
CA THR A 160 -13.52 -11.96 -11.36
C THR A 160 -13.09 -11.44 -9.99
N VAL A 161 -14.03 -11.30 -9.06
CA VAL A 161 -13.78 -10.88 -7.68
C VAL A 161 -12.84 -11.86 -6.98
N LYS A 162 -13.07 -13.18 -7.10
CA LYS A 162 -12.22 -14.22 -6.53
C LYS A 162 -10.79 -14.20 -7.10
N ARG A 163 -10.64 -13.90 -8.39
CA ARG A 163 -9.34 -13.75 -9.04
C ARG A 163 -8.59 -12.52 -8.52
N ALA A 164 -9.28 -11.38 -8.39
CA ALA A 164 -8.72 -10.16 -7.81
C ALA A 164 -8.26 -10.39 -6.37
N TYR A 165 -9.09 -11.00 -5.54
CA TYR A 165 -8.75 -11.40 -4.17
C TYR A 165 -7.48 -12.27 -4.11
N ARG A 166 -7.42 -13.35 -4.89
CA ARG A 166 -6.26 -14.25 -4.91
C ARG A 166 -4.98 -13.55 -5.36
N ARG A 167 -5.09 -12.65 -6.35
CA ARG A 167 -3.96 -11.85 -6.82
C ARG A 167 -3.43 -10.97 -5.69
N LEU A 168 -4.30 -10.19 -5.04
CA LEU A 168 -3.92 -9.27 -3.97
C LEU A 168 -3.36 -10.01 -2.74
N MET A 169 -3.98 -11.11 -2.32
CA MET A 169 -3.45 -11.96 -1.27
C MET A 169 -2.06 -12.49 -1.62
N ASN A 170 -1.83 -12.85 -2.88
CA ASN A 170 -0.55 -13.34 -3.35
C ASN A 170 0.53 -12.23 -3.39
N GLU A 171 0.13 -11.00 -3.70
CA GLU A 171 1.02 -9.82 -3.74
C GLU A 171 1.41 -9.34 -2.34
N HIS A 172 0.50 -9.41 -1.38
CA HIS A 172 0.67 -8.82 -0.04
C HIS A 172 0.89 -9.86 1.08
N HIS A 173 0.93 -11.16 0.78
CA HIS A 173 1.09 -12.19 1.81
C HIS A 173 2.43 -12.04 2.54
N PRO A 174 2.43 -11.94 3.90
CA PRO A 174 3.65 -11.71 4.67
C PRO A 174 4.77 -12.72 4.35
N ASP A 175 4.47 -14.02 4.34
CA ASP A 175 5.48 -15.06 4.09
C ASP A 175 6.13 -14.92 2.71
N LYS A 176 5.36 -14.52 1.69
CA LYS A 176 5.89 -14.30 0.34
C LYS A 176 6.78 -13.08 0.27
N LEU A 177 6.42 -12.03 1.01
CA LEU A 177 7.19 -10.81 1.07
C LEU A 177 8.49 -11.01 1.85
N VAL A 178 8.47 -11.80 2.94
CA VAL A 178 9.69 -12.23 3.65
C VAL A 178 10.61 -13.03 2.74
N ALA A 179 10.07 -14.01 2.03
CA ALA A 179 10.85 -14.80 1.06
C ALA A 179 11.48 -13.94 -0.04
N LYS A 180 10.91 -12.77 -0.31
CA LYS A 180 11.42 -11.76 -1.26
C LYS A 180 12.36 -10.73 -0.61
N GLY A 181 12.67 -10.85 0.67
CA GLY A 181 13.57 -9.96 1.40
C GLY A 181 12.89 -8.70 1.94
N LEU A 182 11.60 -8.78 2.29
CA LEU A 182 10.92 -7.70 2.98
C LEU A 182 11.55 -7.46 4.35
N PRO A 183 11.90 -6.20 4.69
CA PRO A 183 12.35 -5.86 6.03
C PRO A 183 11.34 -6.22 7.10
N PRO A 184 11.76 -6.70 8.29
CA PRO A 184 10.85 -7.08 9.38
C PRO A 184 9.89 -5.97 9.80
N GLU A 185 10.33 -4.73 9.73
CA GLU A 185 9.55 -3.52 10.08
C GLU A 185 8.32 -3.34 9.19
N MET A 186 8.35 -3.88 7.98
CA MET A 186 7.25 -3.80 7.02
C MET A 186 6.27 -4.97 7.12
N MET A 187 6.55 -5.95 7.99
CA MET A 187 5.69 -7.13 8.16
C MET A 187 4.31 -6.78 8.70
N GLU A 188 4.24 -5.83 9.62
CA GLU A 188 2.96 -5.43 10.20
C GLU A 188 2.04 -4.78 9.15
N MET A 189 2.60 -3.93 8.28
CA MET A 189 1.88 -3.36 7.14
C MET A 189 1.35 -4.44 6.18
N ALA A 190 2.16 -5.46 5.92
CA ALA A 190 1.77 -6.57 5.06
C ALA A 190 0.61 -7.38 5.67
N LYS A 191 0.64 -7.63 6.97
CA LYS A 191 -0.44 -8.29 7.71
C LYS A 191 -1.72 -7.46 7.67
N GLU A 192 -1.63 -6.18 7.98
CA GLU A 192 -2.77 -5.27 7.95
C GLU A 192 -3.41 -5.24 6.56
N LYS A 193 -2.60 -5.15 5.50
CA LYS A 193 -3.10 -5.15 4.13
C LYS A 193 -3.80 -6.46 3.77
N THR A 194 -3.26 -7.60 4.17
CA THR A 194 -3.91 -8.91 3.94
C THR A 194 -5.23 -9.03 4.70
N GLN A 195 -5.32 -8.52 5.92
CA GLN A 195 -6.56 -8.50 6.70
C GLN A 195 -7.63 -7.62 6.04
N GLN A 196 -7.24 -6.44 5.54
CA GLN A 196 -8.16 -5.56 4.79
C GLN A 196 -8.70 -6.25 3.52
N ILE A 197 -7.84 -6.89 2.76
CA ILE A 197 -8.21 -7.62 1.53
C ILE A 197 -9.17 -8.77 1.87
N GLN A 198 -8.89 -9.52 2.94
CA GLN A 198 -9.74 -10.64 3.39
C GLN A 198 -11.11 -10.12 3.83
N ALA A 199 -11.15 -9.11 4.70
CA ALA A 199 -12.40 -8.54 5.20
C ALA A 199 -13.27 -7.95 4.08
N ALA A 200 -12.66 -7.30 3.09
CA ALA A 200 -13.36 -6.78 1.93
C ALA A 200 -13.98 -7.91 1.09
N TYR A 201 -13.23 -8.99 0.86
CA TYR A 201 -13.74 -10.16 0.14
C TYR A 201 -14.91 -10.81 0.87
N ASP A 202 -14.79 -11.03 2.18
CA ASP A 202 -15.83 -11.65 3.00
C ASP A 202 -17.10 -10.79 3.03
N LEU A 203 -16.98 -9.46 3.08
CA LEU A 203 -18.11 -8.55 3.01
C LEU A 203 -18.85 -8.66 1.66
N ILE A 204 -18.11 -8.70 0.55
CA ILE A 204 -18.69 -8.86 -0.79
C ILE A 204 -19.40 -10.22 -0.93
N CYS A 205 -18.73 -11.29 -0.49
CA CYS A 205 -19.33 -12.63 -0.53
C CYS A 205 -20.62 -12.69 0.28
N LYS A 206 -20.63 -12.10 1.48
CA LYS A 206 -21.83 -12.02 2.33
C LYS A 206 -22.95 -11.23 1.66
N ALA A 207 -22.65 -10.08 1.08
CA ALA A 207 -23.64 -9.22 0.43
C ALA A 207 -24.24 -9.86 -0.83
N LYS A 208 -23.43 -10.60 -1.61
CA LYS A 208 -23.85 -11.28 -2.84
C LYS A 208 -24.40 -12.70 -2.61
N GLY A 209 -24.34 -13.23 -1.36
CA GLY A 209 -24.73 -14.61 -1.07
C GLY A 209 -23.81 -15.67 -1.70
N TRP A 210 -22.56 -15.31 -2.01
CA TRP A 210 -21.59 -16.24 -2.58
C TRP A 210 -20.95 -17.14 -1.49
N LYS A 211 -20.76 -18.40 -1.84
CA LYS A 211 -20.09 -19.39 -0.97
C LYS A 211 -18.64 -19.59 -1.38
#